data_64218b7388f6a4e90460a74296cf4efe
#
_entry.id   64218b7388f6a4e90460a74296cf4efe
#
_cell.length_a   1.000
_cell.length_b   1.000
_cell.length_c   1.000
_cell.angle_alpha   90.00
_cell.angle_beta   90.00
_cell.angle_gamma   90.00
#
_symmetry.space_group_name_H-M   'P 1'
#
loop_
_entity.id
_entity.type
_entity.pdbx_description
1 polymer ?
#
loop_
_entity_poly.entity_id
_entity_poly.type
_entity_poly.pdbx_seq_one_letter_code
_entity_poly.pdbx_strand_id
1 'polypeptide(L)'
;MQTQENADRICALLEEGWSLRAIAKDIGMKTDAEIVRWGNNPDGPHGFAQRYARAMVARYERMAHEVIDIADEIAPTDINGHVDTGWVAQQRLRSDNRKWLLSKALPKKYGDKVTQEITSDPNAPLLTRIELVAVQPRARIEDSTKAIDHEPSAKREPTGSRDDEL
;
A
#
# COMPACT_ATOMS: atom_id res chain seq x y z
N MET A 1 7.97 -19.45 -7.38
CA MET A 1 8.42 -19.31 -5.98
C MET A 1 7.38 -18.69 -5.04
N GLN A 2 6.21 -18.33 -5.55
CA GLN A 2 5.06 -17.91 -4.76
C GLN A 2 4.29 -19.16 -4.28
N THR A 3 4.86 -19.90 -3.34
CA THR A 3 4.28 -21.10 -2.76
C THR A 3 3.55 -20.79 -1.48
N GLN A 4 2.61 -21.64 -1.07
CA GLN A 4 1.92 -21.51 0.22
C GLN A 4 2.91 -21.53 1.39
N GLU A 5 3.88 -22.40 1.36
CA GLU A 5 4.92 -22.54 2.37
C GLU A 5 5.72 -21.22 2.55
N ASN A 6 6.13 -20.60 1.43
CA ASN A 6 6.82 -19.30 1.49
C ASN A 6 5.89 -18.20 2.02
N ALA A 7 4.61 -18.22 1.65
CA ALA A 7 3.63 -17.26 2.20
C ALA A 7 3.51 -17.40 3.71
N ASP A 8 3.42 -18.62 4.22
CA ASP A 8 3.34 -18.93 5.66
C ASP A 8 4.61 -18.48 6.37
N ARG A 9 5.77 -18.81 5.83
CA ARG A 9 7.07 -18.44 6.38
C ARG A 9 7.28 -16.92 6.42
N ILE A 10 6.95 -16.20 5.35
CA ILE A 10 7.06 -14.75 5.30
C ILE A 10 6.20 -14.11 6.39
N CYS A 11 4.92 -14.53 6.51
CA CYS A 11 4.02 -13.96 7.51
C CYS A 11 4.53 -14.20 8.93
N ALA A 12 4.98 -15.43 9.25
CA ALA A 12 5.53 -15.77 10.55
C ALA A 12 6.75 -14.92 10.91
N LEU A 13 7.72 -14.80 10.00
CA LEU A 13 8.93 -14.00 10.23
C LEU A 13 8.63 -12.50 10.35
N LEU A 14 7.62 -11.99 9.63
CA LEU A 14 7.15 -10.61 9.79
C LEU A 14 6.58 -10.37 11.19
N GLU A 15 5.75 -11.28 11.68
CA GLU A 15 5.19 -11.23 13.04
C GLU A 15 6.28 -11.32 14.11
N GLU A 16 7.37 -12.04 13.84
CA GLU A 16 8.57 -12.07 14.68
C GLU A 16 9.40 -10.76 14.63
N GLY A 17 9.08 -9.84 13.71
CA GLY A 17 9.76 -8.55 13.61
C GLY A 17 10.92 -8.50 12.62
N TRP A 18 11.15 -9.57 11.84
CA TRP A 18 12.25 -9.61 10.87
C TRP A 18 12.12 -8.54 9.79
N SER A 19 13.25 -8.05 9.30
CA SER A 19 13.24 -7.13 8.15
C SER A 19 12.93 -7.89 6.86
N LEU A 20 12.27 -7.23 5.89
CA LEU A 20 11.96 -7.84 4.59
C LEU A 20 13.20 -8.36 3.86
N ARG A 21 14.34 -7.67 3.99
CA ARG A 21 15.62 -8.11 3.43
C ARG A 21 16.11 -9.40 4.07
N ALA A 22 16.00 -9.53 5.40
CA ALA A 22 16.39 -10.74 6.11
C ALA A 22 15.50 -11.91 5.72
N ILE A 23 14.19 -11.68 5.61
CA ILE A 23 13.19 -12.67 5.16
C ILE A 23 13.49 -13.13 3.73
N ALA A 24 13.73 -12.19 2.82
CA ALA A 24 14.05 -12.54 1.43
C ALA A 24 15.30 -13.44 1.34
N LYS A 25 16.31 -13.15 2.16
CA LYS A 25 17.51 -13.98 2.25
C LYS A 25 17.21 -15.38 2.82
N ASP A 26 16.40 -15.47 3.86
CA ASP A 26 16.03 -16.73 4.52
C ASP A 26 15.30 -17.69 3.56
N ILE A 27 14.36 -17.17 2.77
CA ILE A 27 13.56 -17.96 1.82
C ILE A 27 14.17 -18.06 0.41
N GLY A 28 15.39 -17.55 0.22
CA GLY A 28 16.10 -17.62 -1.05
C GLY A 28 15.52 -16.77 -2.18
N MET A 29 14.82 -15.68 -1.87
CA MET A 29 14.39 -14.69 -2.85
C MET A 29 15.53 -13.73 -3.19
N LYS A 30 15.56 -13.27 -4.47
CA LYS A 30 16.61 -12.36 -4.92
C LYS A 30 16.56 -10.99 -4.25
N THR A 31 15.33 -10.49 -4.01
CA THR A 31 15.11 -9.17 -3.44
C THR A 31 13.87 -9.15 -2.54
N ASP A 32 13.86 -8.26 -1.56
CA ASP A 32 12.71 -7.94 -0.73
C ASP A 32 11.56 -7.30 -1.52
N ALA A 33 11.87 -6.64 -2.64
CA ALA A 33 10.86 -6.07 -3.54
C ALA A 33 9.90 -7.14 -4.12
N GLU A 34 10.34 -8.39 -4.25
CA GLU A 34 9.49 -9.49 -4.69
C GLU A 34 8.39 -9.80 -3.65
N ILE A 35 8.73 -9.77 -2.37
CA ILE A 35 7.77 -9.95 -1.26
C ILE A 35 6.75 -8.82 -1.28
N VAL A 36 7.21 -7.56 -1.40
CA VAL A 36 6.33 -6.39 -1.46
C VAL A 36 5.39 -6.45 -2.66
N ARG A 37 5.91 -6.81 -3.84
CA ARG A 37 5.10 -6.95 -5.05
C ARG A 37 4.03 -8.03 -4.89
N TRP A 38 4.38 -9.14 -4.29
CA TRP A 38 3.44 -10.22 -4.01
C TRP A 38 2.39 -9.79 -2.98
N GLY A 39 2.81 -9.16 -1.88
CA GLY A 39 1.92 -8.64 -0.82
C GLY A 39 0.95 -7.55 -1.29
N ASN A 40 1.30 -6.78 -2.32
CA ASN A 40 0.45 -5.74 -2.90
C ASN A 40 -0.43 -6.24 -4.05
N ASN A 41 -0.37 -7.52 -4.41
CA ASN A 41 -1.22 -8.10 -5.45
C ASN A 41 -2.47 -8.74 -4.81
N PRO A 42 -3.66 -8.10 -4.89
CA PRO A 42 -4.88 -8.62 -4.28
C PRO A 42 -5.34 -9.95 -4.90
N ASP A 43 -5.02 -10.15 -6.18
CA ASP A 43 -5.36 -11.36 -6.94
C ASP A 43 -4.25 -12.42 -6.88
N GLY A 44 -3.25 -12.18 -6.04
CA GLY A 44 -2.12 -13.08 -5.87
C GLY A 44 -2.51 -14.42 -5.26
N PRO A 45 -1.74 -15.50 -5.55
CA PRO A 45 -2.03 -16.84 -5.06
C PRO A 45 -2.02 -16.90 -3.52
N HIS A 46 -2.77 -17.86 -2.98
CA HIS A 46 -2.80 -18.20 -1.54
C HIS A 46 -3.39 -17.12 -0.61
N GLY A 47 -4.08 -16.10 -1.16
CA GLY A 47 -4.61 -14.98 -0.36
C GLY A 47 -3.51 -14.21 0.39
N PHE A 48 -2.30 -14.22 -0.16
CA PHE A 48 -1.11 -13.70 0.51
C PHE A 48 -1.23 -12.20 0.84
N ALA A 49 -1.85 -11.41 -0.04
CA ALA A 49 -1.99 -9.96 0.18
C ALA A 49 -2.69 -9.62 1.52
N GLN A 50 -3.79 -10.31 1.83
CA GLN A 50 -4.51 -10.08 3.09
C GLN A 50 -3.70 -10.54 4.31
N ARG A 51 -3.02 -11.66 4.20
CA ARG A 51 -2.17 -12.23 5.25
C ARG A 51 -0.95 -11.35 5.50
N TYR A 52 -0.30 -10.90 4.44
CA TYR A 52 0.82 -9.96 4.48
C TYR A 52 0.42 -8.66 5.18
N ALA A 53 -0.74 -8.07 4.83
CA ALA A 53 -1.24 -6.86 5.48
C ALA A 53 -1.44 -7.05 6.98
N ARG A 54 -2.00 -8.20 7.42
CA ARG A 54 -2.16 -8.53 8.84
C ARG A 54 -0.82 -8.71 9.55
N ALA A 55 0.11 -9.44 8.94
CA ALA A 55 1.45 -9.65 9.49
C ALA A 55 2.23 -8.32 9.61
N MET A 56 2.07 -7.41 8.65
CA MET A 56 2.65 -6.06 8.74
C MET A 56 2.06 -5.26 9.91
N VAL A 57 0.76 -5.34 10.16
CA VAL A 57 0.13 -4.70 11.33
C VAL A 57 0.68 -5.31 12.62
N ALA A 58 0.73 -6.63 12.73
CA ALA A 58 1.28 -7.34 13.90
C ALA A 58 2.74 -6.93 14.16
N ARG A 59 3.55 -6.80 13.12
CA ARG A 59 4.93 -6.30 13.22
C ARG A 59 5.01 -4.89 13.82
N TYR A 60 4.13 -3.97 13.39
CA TYR A 60 4.10 -2.61 13.95
C TYR A 60 3.61 -2.60 15.40
N GLU A 61 2.62 -3.44 15.75
CA GLU A 61 2.19 -3.61 17.13
C GLU A 61 3.35 -4.09 18.03
N ARG A 62 4.10 -5.09 17.58
CA ARG A 62 5.31 -5.54 18.27
C ARG A 62 6.33 -4.41 18.44
N MET A 63 6.55 -3.62 17.40
CA MET A 63 7.47 -2.46 17.47
C MET A 63 7.01 -1.44 18.52
N ALA A 64 5.69 -1.27 18.72
CA ALA A 64 5.18 -0.40 19.78
C ALA A 64 5.51 -0.95 21.18
N HIS A 65 5.44 -2.25 21.38
CA HIS A 65 5.90 -2.89 22.64
C HIS A 65 7.41 -2.72 22.85
N GLU A 66 8.22 -2.88 21.80
CA GLU A 66 9.67 -2.65 21.89
C GLU A 66 10.04 -1.22 22.31
N VAL A 67 9.18 -0.22 22.07
CA VAL A 67 9.41 1.14 22.58
C VAL A 67 9.33 1.19 24.09
N ILE A 68 8.42 0.42 24.68
CA ILE A 68 8.28 0.30 26.13
C ILE A 68 9.48 -0.44 26.71
N ASP A 69 9.85 -1.56 26.11
CA ASP A 69 11.02 -2.36 26.54
C ASP A 69 12.30 -1.51 26.53
N ILE A 70 12.51 -0.68 25.50
CA ILE A 70 13.65 0.26 25.41
C ILE A 70 13.59 1.29 26.53
N ALA A 71 12.41 1.76 26.91
CA ALA A 71 12.26 2.77 27.97
C ALA A 71 12.53 2.20 29.35
N ASP A 72 12.23 0.91 29.56
CA ASP A 72 12.42 0.21 30.82
C ASP A 72 13.82 -0.41 30.96
N GLU A 73 14.63 -0.37 29.90
CA GLU A 73 15.99 -0.92 29.89
C GLU A 73 16.92 -0.09 30.78
N ILE A 74 17.59 -0.74 31.72
CA ILE A 74 18.47 -0.08 32.68
C ILE A 74 19.77 0.31 31.98
N ALA A 75 20.15 1.58 32.09
CA ALA A 75 21.39 2.08 31.52
C ALA A 75 22.61 1.45 32.21
N PRO A 76 23.61 0.97 31.44
CA PRO A 76 24.86 0.51 32.03
C PRO A 76 25.63 1.66 32.70
N THR A 77 26.25 1.35 33.83
CA THR A 77 27.08 2.28 34.58
C THR A 77 28.53 1.80 34.59
N ASP A 78 29.46 2.75 34.66
CA ASP A 78 30.87 2.46 34.84
C ASP A 78 31.19 2.05 36.31
N ILE A 79 32.46 1.72 36.57
CA ILE A 79 32.95 1.34 37.92
C ILE A 79 32.79 2.44 38.97
N ASN A 80 32.58 3.70 38.53
CA ASN A 80 32.36 4.87 39.40
C ASN A 80 30.90 5.22 39.53
N GLY A 81 30.00 4.44 38.93
CA GLY A 81 28.55 4.69 38.95
C GLY A 81 28.05 5.71 37.94
N HIS A 82 28.89 6.16 36.97
CA HIS A 82 28.45 7.07 35.93
C HIS A 82 27.70 6.32 34.81
N VAL A 83 26.58 6.89 34.42
CA VAL A 83 25.74 6.34 33.33
C VAL A 83 26.44 6.56 31.99
N ASP A 84 26.42 5.54 31.12
CA ASP A 84 26.92 5.65 29.74
C ASP A 84 25.98 6.54 28.92
N THR A 85 26.41 7.77 28.68
CA THR A 85 25.65 8.77 27.91
C THR A 85 25.51 8.38 26.44
N GLY A 86 26.48 7.65 25.87
CA GLY A 86 26.42 7.14 24.50
C GLY A 86 25.31 6.10 24.34
N TRP A 87 25.22 5.21 25.32
CA TRP A 87 24.13 4.23 25.36
C TRP A 87 22.76 4.90 25.48
N VAL A 88 22.60 5.88 26.39
CA VAL A 88 21.35 6.64 26.54
C VAL A 88 20.96 7.34 25.25
N ALA A 89 21.92 7.98 24.57
CA ALA A 89 21.66 8.64 23.29
C ALA A 89 21.22 7.64 22.19
N GLN A 90 21.83 6.46 22.15
CA GLN A 90 21.45 5.39 21.22
C GLN A 90 20.02 4.88 21.50
N GLN A 91 19.67 4.65 22.75
CA GLN A 91 18.31 4.18 23.11
C GLN A 91 17.24 5.22 22.78
N ARG A 92 17.54 6.49 23.02
CA ARG A 92 16.67 7.59 22.61
C ARG A 92 16.44 7.59 21.10
N LEU A 93 17.51 7.48 20.30
CA LEU A 93 17.41 7.42 18.84
C LEU A 93 16.60 6.21 18.37
N ARG A 94 16.80 5.03 18.98
CA ARG A 94 16.03 3.81 18.69
C ARG A 94 14.53 4.02 18.96
N SER A 95 14.19 4.58 20.13
CA SER A 95 12.82 4.87 20.51
C SER A 95 12.16 5.90 19.59
N ASP A 96 12.82 7.01 19.31
CA ASP A 96 12.29 8.10 18.48
C ASP A 96 12.05 7.64 17.04
N ASN A 97 12.96 6.87 16.46
CA ASN A 97 12.78 6.31 15.11
C ASN A 97 11.59 5.34 15.04
N ARG A 98 11.37 4.51 16.08
CA ARG A 98 10.22 3.61 16.12
C ARG A 98 8.91 4.39 16.26
N LYS A 99 8.85 5.37 17.16
CA LYS A 99 7.67 6.23 17.33
C LYS A 99 7.31 6.96 16.05
N TRP A 100 8.31 7.51 15.36
CA TRP A 100 8.11 8.17 14.07
C TRP A 100 7.55 7.20 13.03
N LEU A 101 8.13 6.00 12.90
CA LEU A 101 7.65 5.01 11.96
C LEU A 101 6.21 4.56 12.27
N LEU A 102 5.89 4.32 13.54
CA LEU A 102 4.56 3.94 13.99
C LEU A 102 3.51 5.02 13.68
N SER A 103 3.83 6.30 13.88
CA SER A 103 2.92 7.40 13.53
C SER A 103 2.61 7.47 12.04
N LYS A 104 3.53 7.03 11.17
CA LYS A 104 3.32 6.98 9.71
C LYS A 104 2.65 5.70 9.23
N ALA A 105 2.99 4.56 9.83
CA ALA A 105 2.45 3.27 9.43
C ALA A 105 1.02 3.04 9.95
N LEU A 106 0.74 3.44 11.19
CA LEU A 106 -0.56 3.28 11.85
C LEU A 106 -1.09 4.62 12.39
N PRO A 107 -1.37 5.61 11.53
CA PRO A 107 -1.70 6.98 11.97
C PRO A 107 -2.97 7.06 12.81
N LYS A 108 -3.94 6.17 12.59
CA LYS A 108 -5.17 6.11 13.37
C LYS A 108 -4.95 5.70 14.83
N LYS A 109 -3.89 4.92 15.10
CA LYS A 109 -3.59 4.38 16.43
C LYS A 109 -2.46 5.14 17.13
N TYR A 110 -1.42 5.50 16.42
CA TYR A 110 -0.20 6.10 16.94
C TYR A 110 0.14 7.48 16.36
N GLY A 111 -0.73 8.02 15.49
CA GLY A 111 -0.54 9.37 14.95
C GLY A 111 -1.01 10.45 15.91
N ASP A 112 -0.48 11.65 15.73
CA ASP A 112 -0.91 12.82 16.50
C ASP A 112 -2.36 13.15 16.15
N LYS A 113 -3.19 13.36 17.17
CA LYS A 113 -4.56 13.83 16.98
C LYS A 113 -4.50 15.32 16.73
N VAL A 114 -4.70 15.76 15.50
CA VAL A 114 -4.91 17.17 15.18
C VAL A 114 -6.40 17.46 15.38
N THR A 115 -6.75 18.15 16.46
CA THR A 115 -8.09 18.71 16.65
C THR A 115 -8.08 20.09 16.04
N GLN A 116 -8.74 20.26 14.90
CA GLN A 116 -8.95 21.58 14.30
C GLN A 116 -10.28 22.13 14.82
N GLU A 117 -10.22 23.06 15.75
CA GLU A 117 -11.38 23.78 16.23
C GLU A 117 -11.68 24.90 15.24
N ILE A 118 -12.72 24.72 14.43
CA ILE A 118 -13.20 25.76 13.51
C ILE A 118 -14.18 26.63 14.28
N THR A 119 -13.66 27.72 14.85
CA THR A 119 -14.50 28.72 15.51
C THR A 119 -14.98 29.70 14.45
N SER A 120 -16.30 29.80 14.27
CA SER A 120 -16.88 30.87 13.45
C SER A 120 -16.97 32.15 14.25
N ASP A 121 -16.55 33.28 13.67
CA ASP A 121 -16.83 34.59 14.20
C ASP A 121 -18.36 34.84 14.20
N PRO A 122 -18.96 35.27 15.33
CA PRO A 122 -20.38 35.59 15.36
C PRO A 122 -20.82 36.61 14.31
N ASN A 123 -19.91 37.48 13.88
CA ASN A 123 -20.14 38.49 12.85
C ASN A 123 -19.81 38.01 11.42
N ALA A 124 -19.15 36.88 11.28
CA ALA A 124 -18.80 36.26 10.01
C ALA A 124 -18.98 34.74 10.09
N PRO A 125 -20.23 34.24 10.20
CA PRO A 125 -20.47 32.80 10.30
C PRO A 125 -20.02 32.08 9.04
N LEU A 126 -19.40 30.91 9.22
CA LEU A 126 -19.03 30.03 8.11
C LEU A 126 -20.32 29.55 7.41
N LEU A 127 -20.62 30.14 6.27
CA LEU A 127 -21.75 29.72 5.43
C LEU A 127 -21.37 28.47 4.66
N THR A 128 -21.75 27.31 5.16
CA THR A 128 -21.70 26.07 4.38
C THR A 128 -22.94 26.01 3.49
N ARG A 129 -22.83 26.52 2.28
CA ARG A 129 -23.90 26.40 1.26
C ARG A 129 -23.72 25.09 0.52
N ILE A 130 -24.61 24.15 0.74
CA ILE A 130 -24.71 22.95 -0.07
C ILE A 130 -25.69 23.26 -1.19
N GLU A 131 -25.21 23.45 -2.42
CA GLU A 131 -26.03 23.62 -3.61
C GLU A 131 -26.30 22.25 -4.22
N LEU A 132 -27.54 21.77 -4.10
CA LEU A 132 -27.97 20.55 -4.77
C LEU A 132 -28.31 20.93 -6.21
N VAL A 133 -27.40 20.63 -7.13
CA VAL A 133 -27.67 20.76 -8.57
C VAL A 133 -28.41 19.51 -9.02
N ALA A 134 -29.68 19.69 -9.42
CA ALA A 134 -30.45 18.61 -10.03
C ALA A 134 -29.82 18.25 -11.38
N VAL A 135 -29.17 17.11 -11.45
CA VAL A 135 -28.69 16.57 -12.72
C VAL A 135 -29.90 16.04 -13.47
N GLN A 136 -30.26 16.71 -14.57
CA GLN A 136 -31.28 16.17 -15.47
C GLN A 136 -30.82 14.80 -16.00
N PRO A 137 -31.67 13.77 -15.95
CA PRO A 137 -31.33 12.48 -16.52
C PRO A 137 -30.99 12.68 -17.98
N ARG A 138 -29.83 12.25 -18.41
CA ARG A 138 -29.43 12.22 -19.80
C ARG A 138 -30.54 11.54 -20.59
N ALA A 139 -31.13 12.25 -21.57
CA ALA A 139 -32.12 11.65 -22.45
C ALA A 139 -31.53 10.33 -22.98
N ARG A 140 -32.32 9.25 -22.76
CA ARG A 140 -31.97 7.94 -23.32
C ARG A 140 -31.78 8.13 -24.81
N ILE A 141 -30.57 7.91 -25.30
CA ILE A 141 -30.34 7.84 -26.72
C ILE A 141 -31.15 6.64 -27.18
N GLU A 142 -32.31 6.92 -27.76
CA GLU A 142 -33.07 5.89 -28.45
C GLU A 142 -32.17 5.37 -29.56
N ASP A 143 -31.91 4.10 -29.46
CA ASP A 143 -31.09 3.30 -30.35
C ASP A 143 -31.57 3.53 -31.79
N SER A 144 -30.93 4.46 -32.50
CA SER A 144 -31.13 4.61 -33.93
C SER A 144 -30.37 3.46 -34.60
N THR A 145 -30.93 2.27 -34.50
CA THR A 145 -30.64 1.17 -35.41
C THR A 145 -31.15 1.55 -36.79
N LYS A 146 -30.49 2.52 -37.44
CA LYS A 146 -30.52 2.64 -38.89
C LYS A 146 -29.73 1.46 -39.41
N ALA A 147 -30.47 0.42 -39.82
CA ALA A 147 -29.93 -0.64 -40.63
C ALA A 147 -29.15 0.01 -41.79
N ILE A 148 -27.86 -0.26 -41.80
CA ILE A 148 -27.03 0.07 -42.99
C ILE A 148 -27.35 -1.02 -43.97
N ASP A 149 -28.24 -0.70 -44.95
CA ASP A 149 -28.47 -1.53 -46.12
C ASP A 149 -27.15 -1.66 -46.87
N HIS A 150 -26.54 -2.81 -46.73
CA HIS A 150 -25.40 -3.22 -47.51
C HIS A 150 -25.90 -3.59 -48.90
N GLU A 151 -25.78 -2.63 -49.83
CA GLU A 151 -25.92 -2.89 -51.27
C GLU A 151 -24.79 -3.85 -51.71
N PRO A 152 -25.10 -5.01 -52.33
CA PRO A 152 -24.08 -5.96 -52.71
C PRO A 152 -23.27 -5.41 -53.88
N SER A 153 -22.03 -5.07 -53.61
CA SER A 153 -21.05 -4.62 -54.60
C SER A 153 -20.93 -5.66 -55.71
N ALA A 154 -21.19 -5.17 -56.93
CA ALA A 154 -21.15 -5.92 -58.19
C ALA A 154 -19.84 -6.68 -58.39
N LYS A 155 -20.00 -7.93 -58.84
CA LYS A 155 -18.93 -8.83 -59.30
C LYS A 155 -18.07 -8.11 -60.32
N ARG A 156 -16.79 -7.95 -60.03
CA ARG A 156 -15.78 -7.69 -61.07
C ARG A 156 -15.44 -8.98 -61.76
N GLU A 157 -15.76 -9.03 -63.03
CA GLU A 157 -15.31 -10.11 -63.93
C GLU A 157 -13.79 -10.07 -64.13
N PRO A 158 -13.13 -11.19 -64.36
CA PRO A 158 -11.72 -11.26 -64.67
C PRO A 158 -11.51 -10.99 -66.16
N THR A 159 -10.96 -9.88 -66.55
CA THR A 159 -10.40 -9.69 -67.87
C THR A 159 -8.99 -10.27 -67.91
N GLY A 160 -8.78 -11.39 -68.57
CA GLY A 160 -8.22 -11.48 -69.90
C GLY A 160 -6.70 -11.47 -69.89
N SER A 161 -6.16 -12.68 -70.08
CA SER A 161 -4.80 -12.98 -70.49
C SER A 161 -4.30 -12.04 -71.61
N ARG A 162 -3.04 -11.68 -71.51
CA ARG A 162 -2.19 -11.44 -72.68
C ARG A 162 -0.83 -12.03 -72.42
N ASP A 163 -0.63 -13.11 -73.13
CA ASP A 163 0.67 -13.60 -73.58
C ASP A 163 1.33 -12.51 -74.42
N ASP A 164 2.62 -12.45 -74.37
CA ASP A 164 3.58 -12.30 -75.47
C ASP A 164 4.88 -11.71 -74.91
N GLU A 165 5.86 -12.58 -74.97
CA GLU A 165 7.08 -12.54 -75.85
C GLU A 165 8.00 -11.30 -75.67
N LEU A 166 9.12 -11.51 -75.16
CA LEU A 166 10.48 -11.58 -75.70
C LEU A 166 11.53 -11.65 -74.60
#